data_8751acbdc7882ce272568d4c2ced41ea
#
_entry.id   8751acbdc7882ce272568d4c2ced41ea
#
_cell.length_a   1.000
_cell.length_b   1.000
_cell.length_c   1.000
_cell.angle_alpha   90.00
_cell.angle_beta   90.00
_cell.angle_gamma   90.00
#
_symmetry.space_group_name_H-M   'P 1'
#
loop_
_entity.id
_entity.type
_entity.pdbx_description
1 polymer ?
#
loop_
_entity_poly.entity_id
_entity_poly.type
_entity_poly.pdbx_seq_one_letter_code
_entity_poly.pdbx_strand_id
1 'polypeptide(L)'
;MVICFFSTQYLPTPGGVERYTWNLARRCVAAGHRALVVTASLPGLPARERDADGIEIYRLPSWPVMGGRFPVLKPFADADDLWAQGIDFAVIQTRMYTQSVWAARQCKRRGIPALVIDHSTGYMLHGGLAGALGKAYEHAACGSIRRCRFPFYGVSVDVCRWLETFGIQAAGRLPNAVDQIGRAHV
;
A
#
# COMPACT_ATOMS: atom_id res chain seq x y z
N MET A 1 -12.97 14.77 -3.75
CA MET A 1 -12.86 13.59 -2.90
C MET A 1 -11.52 13.59 -2.19
N VAL A 2 -11.45 12.95 -1.01
CA VAL A 2 -10.20 12.67 -0.30
C VAL A 2 -9.85 11.19 -0.53
N ILE A 3 -8.78 10.93 -1.28
CA ILE A 3 -8.34 9.58 -1.64
C ILE A 3 -7.07 9.26 -0.84
N CYS A 4 -7.09 8.17 -0.08
CA CYS A 4 -5.99 7.77 0.79
C CYS A 4 -5.29 6.52 0.25
N PHE A 5 -3.99 6.63 0.03
CA PHE A 5 -3.12 5.53 -0.41
C PHE A 5 -2.34 5.00 0.80
N PHE A 6 -2.60 3.76 1.21
CA PHE A 6 -1.82 3.06 2.22
C PHE A 6 -0.69 2.30 1.54
N SER A 7 0.51 2.86 1.55
CA SER A 7 1.72 2.28 0.96
C SER A 7 2.81 2.22 2.02
N THR A 8 3.10 1.03 2.52
CA THR A 8 4.02 0.82 3.65
C THR A 8 5.39 1.43 3.40
N GLN A 9 5.85 1.41 2.16
CA GLN A 9 7.03 2.14 1.70
C GLN A 9 6.59 3.22 0.72
N TYR A 10 7.29 4.36 0.76
CA TYR A 10 7.03 5.51 -0.12
C TYR A 10 8.31 6.32 -0.31
N LEU A 11 8.26 7.30 -1.20
CA LEU A 11 9.40 8.20 -1.45
C LEU A 11 9.90 8.86 -0.14
N PRO A 12 11.22 9.04 0.00
CA PRO A 12 12.28 8.90 -1.01
C PRO A 12 12.83 7.48 -1.20
N THR A 13 12.25 6.45 -0.56
CA THR A 13 12.68 5.07 -0.77
C THR A 13 12.45 4.67 -2.23
N PRO A 14 13.49 4.24 -2.96
CA PRO A 14 13.34 3.85 -4.35
C PRO A 14 12.65 2.49 -4.49
N GLY A 15 11.64 2.41 -5.36
CA GLY A 15 10.95 1.15 -5.65
C GLY A 15 9.80 1.33 -6.65
N GLY A 16 9.32 0.21 -7.17
CA GLY A 16 8.24 0.18 -8.16
C GLY A 16 6.88 0.55 -7.56
N VAL A 17 6.58 0.05 -6.37
CA VAL A 17 5.33 0.32 -5.65
C VAL A 17 5.24 1.78 -5.23
N GLU A 18 6.35 2.34 -4.73
CA GLU A 18 6.48 3.73 -4.29
C GLU A 18 6.22 4.68 -5.45
N ARG A 19 6.85 4.42 -6.59
CA ARG A 19 6.68 5.22 -7.82
C ARG A 19 5.27 5.06 -8.41
N TYR A 20 4.71 3.86 -8.37
CA TYR A 20 3.34 3.59 -8.79
C TYR A 20 2.33 4.37 -7.92
N THR A 21 2.51 4.32 -6.59
CA THR A 21 1.66 5.05 -5.65
C THR A 21 1.75 6.56 -5.86
N TRP A 22 2.97 7.09 -5.99
CA TRP A 22 3.19 8.50 -6.29
C TRP A 22 2.51 8.93 -7.59
N ASN A 23 2.67 8.14 -8.67
CA ASN A 23 2.03 8.43 -9.97
C ASN A 23 0.51 8.46 -9.87
N LEU A 24 -0.12 7.56 -9.11
CA LEU A 24 -1.56 7.59 -8.89
C LEU A 24 -1.97 8.80 -8.06
N ALA A 25 -1.28 9.07 -6.95
CA ALA A 25 -1.59 10.16 -6.04
C ALA A 25 -1.51 11.52 -6.74
N ARG A 26 -0.43 11.81 -7.50
CA ARG A 26 -0.30 13.07 -8.24
C ARG A 26 -1.35 13.25 -9.33
N ARG A 27 -1.81 12.15 -9.95
CA ARG A 27 -2.91 12.20 -10.94
C ARG A 27 -4.24 12.51 -10.26
N CYS A 28 -4.47 12.01 -9.05
CA CYS A 28 -5.64 12.38 -8.25
C CYS A 28 -5.61 13.89 -7.92
N VAL A 29 -4.44 14.42 -7.52
CA VAL A 29 -4.29 15.87 -7.27
C VAL A 29 -4.54 16.68 -8.54
N ALA A 30 -3.96 16.27 -9.68
CA ALA A 30 -4.18 16.93 -10.97
C ALA A 30 -5.65 16.89 -11.42
N ALA A 31 -6.42 15.89 -10.99
CA ALA A 31 -7.85 15.78 -11.22
C ALA A 31 -8.72 16.55 -10.20
N GLY A 32 -8.12 17.37 -9.33
CA GLY A 32 -8.84 18.18 -8.35
C GLY A 32 -9.25 17.43 -7.07
N HIS A 33 -8.65 16.27 -6.79
CA HIS A 33 -8.87 15.52 -5.55
C HIS A 33 -7.77 15.80 -4.53
N ARG A 34 -8.04 15.63 -3.25
CA ARG A 34 -6.99 15.55 -2.24
C ARG A 34 -6.43 14.12 -2.23
N ALA A 35 -5.11 13.99 -2.27
CA ALA A 35 -4.43 12.71 -2.16
C ALA A 35 -3.60 12.66 -0.86
N LEU A 36 -3.88 11.65 -0.05
CA LEU A 36 -3.13 11.34 1.16
C LEU A 36 -2.32 10.06 0.92
N VAL A 37 -1.06 10.04 1.30
CA VAL A 37 -0.24 8.83 1.31
C VAL A 37 0.15 8.51 2.74
N VAL A 38 -0.26 7.33 3.22
CA VAL A 38 0.10 6.83 4.54
C VAL A 38 1.20 5.80 4.39
N THR A 39 2.34 6.03 5.04
CA THR A 39 3.54 5.20 4.91
C THR A 39 4.22 4.98 6.26
N ALA A 40 5.23 4.11 6.30
CA ALA A 40 6.05 3.90 7.48
C ALA A 40 6.96 5.10 7.76
N SER A 41 7.25 5.34 9.04
CA SER A 41 8.22 6.37 9.44
C SER A 41 9.62 6.02 8.95
N LEU A 42 10.35 7.05 8.52
CA LEU A 42 11.76 6.96 8.13
C LEU A 42 12.57 7.94 8.99
N PRO A 43 13.81 7.58 9.39
CA PRO A 43 14.68 8.47 10.13
C PRO A 43 14.93 9.78 9.36
N GLY A 44 14.88 10.91 10.07
CA GLY A 44 15.14 12.23 9.49
C GLY A 44 14.00 12.84 8.69
N LEU A 45 12.89 12.13 8.50
CA LEU A 45 11.72 12.68 7.81
C LEU A 45 10.59 13.04 8.80
N PRO A 46 9.84 14.12 8.52
CA PRO A 46 8.74 14.54 9.39
C PRO A 46 7.58 13.54 9.35
N ALA A 47 6.81 13.47 10.45
CA ALA A 47 5.63 12.62 10.52
C ALA A 47 4.51 13.08 9.56
N ARG A 48 4.50 14.37 9.20
CA ARG A 48 3.54 15.00 8.28
C ARG A 48 4.29 15.94 7.37
N GLU A 49 3.98 15.88 6.08
CA GLU A 49 4.45 16.86 5.10
C GLU A 49 3.50 16.92 3.89
N ARG A 50 3.66 17.95 3.09
CA ARG A 50 3.07 18.01 1.77
C ARG A 50 4.20 18.16 0.76
N ASP A 51 4.23 17.32 -0.26
CA ASP A 51 5.25 17.38 -1.30
C ASP A 51 4.95 18.46 -2.35
N ALA A 52 5.86 18.61 -3.32
CA ALA A 52 5.75 19.61 -4.40
C ALA A 52 4.56 19.33 -5.35
N ASP A 53 4.09 18.08 -5.43
CA ASP A 53 2.92 17.69 -6.22
C ASP A 53 1.60 17.89 -5.47
N GLY A 54 1.65 18.41 -4.24
CA GLY A 54 0.49 18.65 -3.39
C GLY A 54 -0.05 17.43 -2.66
N ILE A 55 0.70 16.32 -2.65
CA ILE A 55 0.34 15.10 -1.96
C ILE A 55 0.63 15.26 -0.46
N GLU A 56 -0.34 14.92 0.38
CA GLU A 56 -0.21 14.96 1.84
C GLU A 56 0.33 13.62 2.35
N ILE A 57 1.50 13.62 2.97
CA ILE A 57 2.19 12.42 3.42
C ILE A 57 2.08 12.28 4.93
N TYR A 58 1.64 11.10 5.36
CA TYR A 58 1.47 10.71 6.76
C TYR A 58 2.38 9.52 7.08
N ARG A 59 3.41 9.71 7.92
CA ARG A 59 4.34 8.65 8.32
C ARG A 59 3.96 8.11 9.69
N LEU A 60 3.51 6.86 9.70
CA LEU A 60 3.13 6.17 10.94
C LEU A 60 4.35 5.55 11.62
N PRO A 61 4.45 5.62 12.96
CA PRO A 61 5.52 5.00 13.71
C PRO A 61 5.66 3.50 13.38
N SER A 62 6.86 3.09 13.00
CA SER A 62 7.13 1.71 12.54
C SER A 62 8.50 1.24 13.02
N TRP A 63 8.67 -0.08 13.17
CA TRP A 63 9.98 -0.70 13.37
C TRP A 63 10.57 -1.12 12.03
N PRO A 64 11.81 -0.76 11.70
CA PRO A 64 12.47 -1.15 10.48
C PRO A 64 12.97 -2.60 10.58
N VAL A 65 12.15 -3.57 10.22
CA VAL A 65 12.53 -4.98 10.20
C VAL A 65 13.16 -5.32 8.85
N MET A 66 14.06 -6.31 8.80
CA MET A 66 14.77 -6.76 7.60
C MET A 66 15.50 -5.63 6.86
N GLY A 67 16.25 -4.81 7.60
CA GLY A 67 16.96 -3.66 7.01
C GLY A 67 16.04 -2.60 6.42
N GLY A 68 14.82 -2.47 6.95
CA GLY A 68 13.81 -1.51 6.49
C GLY A 68 12.96 -2.00 5.31
N ARG A 69 13.23 -3.19 4.77
CA ARG A 69 12.42 -3.77 3.68
C ARG A 69 11.02 -4.20 4.13
N PHE A 70 10.86 -4.48 5.41
CA PHE A 70 9.58 -4.87 5.99
C PHE A 70 9.28 -4.04 7.25
N PRO A 71 8.85 -2.78 7.09
CA PRO A 71 8.44 -1.97 8.23
C PRO A 71 7.22 -2.59 8.91
N VAL A 72 7.31 -2.74 10.24
CA VAL A 72 6.21 -3.24 11.07
C VAL A 72 5.58 -2.06 11.79
N LEU A 73 4.30 -1.82 11.56
CA LEU A 73 3.55 -0.76 12.21
C LEU A 73 3.59 -0.97 13.74
N LYS A 74 3.94 0.07 14.49
CA LYS A 74 3.92 0.01 15.96
C LYS A 74 2.47 -0.10 16.45
N PRO A 75 2.20 -0.94 17.47
CA PRO A 75 0.91 -0.96 18.12
C PRO A 75 0.64 0.43 18.73
N PHE A 76 -0.63 0.82 18.73
CA PHE A 76 -1.09 2.13 19.23
C PHE A 76 -0.54 3.35 18.47
N ALA A 77 -0.10 3.18 17.21
CA ALA A 77 0.21 4.32 16.37
C ALA A 77 -1.01 5.23 16.32
N ASP A 78 -0.85 6.46 16.83
CA ASP A 78 -1.90 7.47 16.76
C ASP A 78 -2.11 7.85 15.30
N ALA A 79 -3.35 7.76 14.85
CA ALA A 79 -3.76 8.08 13.50
C ALA A 79 -5.10 8.86 13.47
N ASP A 80 -5.51 9.43 14.59
CA ASP A 80 -6.78 10.15 14.69
C ASP A 80 -6.80 11.34 13.74
N ASP A 81 -5.69 12.06 13.62
CA ASP A 81 -5.51 13.14 12.64
C ASP A 81 -5.76 12.68 11.20
N LEU A 82 -5.32 11.47 10.85
CA LEU A 82 -5.53 10.90 9.53
C LEU A 82 -7.03 10.66 9.28
N TRP A 83 -7.71 10.06 10.25
CA TRP A 83 -9.14 9.75 10.09
C TRP A 83 -10.01 10.99 10.11
N ALA A 84 -9.57 12.06 10.80
CA ALA A 84 -10.23 13.36 10.79
C ALA A 84 -10.19 14.06 9.40
N GLN A 85 -9.37 13.58 8.46
CA GLN A 85 -9.31 14.15 7.10
C GLN A 85 -10.53 13.85 6.22
N GLY A 86 -11.46 13.00 6.67
CA GLY A 86 -12.67 12.69 5.92
C GLY A 86 -12.39 11.88 4.66
N ILE A 87 -11.71 10.73 4.81
CA ILE A 87 -11.32 9.87 3.69
C ILE A 87 -12.56 9.29 3.01
N ASP A 88 -12.75 9.60 1.72
CA ASP A 88 -13.85 9.09 0.90
C ASP A 88 -13.56 7.71 0.31
N PHE A 89 -12.29 7.44 -0.02
CA PHE A 89 -11.86 6.21 -0.66
C PHE A 89 -10.42 5.84 -0.29
N ALA A 90 -10.15 4.54 -0.16
CA ALA A 90 -8.82 4.03 0.18
C ALA A 90 -8.26 3.07 -0.87
N VAL A 91 -6.96 3.21 -1.16
CA VAL A 91 -6.17 2.30 -1.98
C VAL A 91 -5.09 1.68 -1.10
N ILE A 92 -5.12 0.36 -0.94
CA ILE A 92 -4.16 -0.37 -0.11
C ILE A 92 -3.16 -1.07 -1.02
N GLN A 93 -1.90 -0.67 -0.92
CA GLN A 93 -0.81 -1.23 -1.73
C GLN A 93 -0.20 -2.44 -1.03
N THR A 94 -0.11 -3.56 -1.75
CA THR A 94 0.56 -4.77 -1.32
C THR A 94 -0.03 -5.42 -0.05
N ARG A 95 -0.55 -6.63 -0.19
CA ARG A 95 -1.36 -7.35 0.82
C ARG A 95 -0.64 -7.76 2.11
N MET A 96 0.70 -7.93 2.06
CA MET A 96 1.43 -8.65 3.12
C MET A 96 1.90 -7.80 4.30
N TYR A 97 1.91 -6.49 4.19
CA TYR A 97 2.40 -5.62 5.25
C TYR A 97 1.42 -5.49 6.42
N THR A 98 1.97 -5.35 7.62
CA THR A 98 1.16 -5.11 8.84
C THR A 98 0.30 -3.85 8.71
N GLN A 99 0.83 -2.81 8.05
CA GLN A 99 0.08 -1.58 7.75
C GLN A 99 -1.11 -1.84 6.82
N SER A 100 -0.96 -2.69 5.81
CA SER A 100 -2.04 -3.04 4.88
C SER A 100 -3.17 -3.78 5.58
N VAL A 101 -2.82 -4.71 6.50
CA VAL A 101 -3.79 -5.42 7.35
C VAL A 101 -4.51 -4.44 8.28
N TRP A 102 -3.78 -3.53 8.91
CA TRP A 102 -4.34 -2.50 9.77
C TRP A 102 -5.27 -1.57 8.98
N ALA A 103 -4.81 -1.05 7.83
CA ALA A 103 -5.59 -0.15 6.97
C ALA A 103 -6.91 -0.79 6.53
N ALA A 104 -6.87 -2.03 6.05
CA ALA A 104 -8.08 -2.75 5.64
C ALA A 104 -9.10 -2.89 6.78
N ARG A 105 -8.63 -3.26 7.98
CA ARG A 105 -9.50 -3.36 9.16
C ARG A 105 -10.08 -2.00 9.57
N GLN A 106 -9.27 -0.93 9.50
CA GLN A 106 -9.72 0.41 9.84
C GLN A 106 -10.75 0.94 8.84
N CYS A 107 -10.50 0.79 7.53
CA CYS A 107 -11.45 1.15 6.49
C CYS A 107 -12.78 0.39 6.68
N LYS A 108 -12.71 -0.93 6.93
CA LYS A 108 -13.91 -1.74 7.18
C LYS A 108 -14.70 -1.25 8.38
N ARG A 109 -14.04 -0.94 9.50
CA ARG A 109 -14.71 -0.44 10.72
C ARG A 109 -15.36 0.93 10.54
N ARG A 110 -14.80 1.77 9.68
CA ARG A 110 -15.28 3.13 9.41
C ARG A 110 -16.24 3.21 8.22
N GLY A 111 -16.52 2.09 7.55
CA GLY A 111 -17.35 2.10 6.35
C GLY A 111 -16.71 2.78 5.15
N ILE A 112 -15.39 2.98 5.16
CA ILE A 112 -14.66 3.61 4.04
C ILE A 112 -14.49 2.57 2.93
N PRO A 113 -14.99 2.84 1.71
CA PRO A 113 -14.77 1.96 0.57
C PRO A 113 -13.29 1.92 0.22
N ALA A 114 -12.80 0.71 -0.08
CA ALA A 114 -11.40 0.50 -0.37
C ALA A 114 -11.18 -0.56 -1.45
N LEU A 115 -9.99 -0.56 -2.06
CA LEU A 115 -9.49 -1.63 -2.89
C LEU A 115 -8.04 -1.98 -2.50
N VAL A 116 -7.61 -3.19 -2.87
CA VAL A 116 -6.24 -3.66 -2.65
C VAL A 116 -5.56 -3.85 -3.99
N ILE A 117 -4.38 -3.27 -4.18
CA ILE A 117 -3.55 -3.50 -5.37
C ILE A 117 -2.32 -4.29 -4.95
N ASP A 118 -2.13 -5.46 -5.54
CA ASP A 118 -0.96 -6.28 -5.27
C ASP A 118 0.06 -6.21 -6.39
N HIS A 119 1.34 -6.28 -6.01
CA HIS A 119 2.49 -6.10 -6.89
C HIS A 119 3.43 -7.31 -6.88
N SER A 120 3.20 -8.30 -6.01
CA SER A 120 4.12 -9.42 -5.82
C SER A 120 3.66 -10.69 -6.55
N THR A 121 4.62 -11.47 -7.03
CA THR A 121 4.44 -12.77 -7.68
C THR A 121 5.13 -13.90 -6.94
N GLY A 122 5.53 -13.67 -5.69
CA GLY A 122 6.22 -14.65 -4.87
C GLY A 122 6.14 -14.32 -3.38
N TYR A 123 6.54 -15.27 -2.55
CA TYR A 123 6.70 -15.04 -1.11
C TYR A 123 7.91 -14.17 -0.84
N MET A 124 7.83 -13.36 0.22
CA MET A 124 8.92 -12.48 0.63
C MET A 124 10.13 -13.26 1.18
N LEU A 125 9.87 -14.34 1.91
CA LEU A 125 10.89 -15.18 2.51
C LEU A 125 10.93 -16.56 1.85
N HIS A 126 12.14 -17.06 1.58
CA HIS A 126 12.39 -18.33 0.92
C HIS A 126 13.30 -19.22 1.76
N GLY A 127 13.09 -20.53 1.69
CA GLY A 127 13.96 -21.54 2.29
C GLY A 127 13.86 -21.69 3.81
N GLY A 128 14.09 -22.90 4.29
CA GLY A 128 14.16 -23.24 5.70
C GLY A 128 12.95 -22.84 6.56
N LEU A 129 13.16 -22.77 7.86
CA LEU A 129 12.15 -22.40 8.83
C LEU A 129 11.62 -20.97 8.63
N ALA A 130 12.52 -20.03 8.29
CA ALA A 130 12.13 -18.64 8.05
C ALA A 130 11.16 -18.51 6.85
N GLY A 131 11.38 -19.25 5.77
CA GLY A 131 10.46 -19.31 4.64
C GLY A 131 9.09 -19.90 5.00
N ALA A 132 9.07 -20.96 5.82
CA ALA A 132 7.80 -21.56 6.28
C ALA A 132 7.00 -20.59 7.15
N LEU A 133 7.65 -19.93 8.10
CA LEU A 133 7.01 -18.91 8.94
C LEU A 133 6.53 -17.69 8.13
N GLY A 134 7.33 -17.24 7.16
CA GLY A 134 6.96 -16.15 6.25
C GLY A 134 5.71 -16.49 5.45
N LYS A 135 5.64 -17.70 4.87
CA LYS A 135 4.44 -18.17 4.16
C LYS A 135 3.21 -18.20 5.07
N ALA A 136 3.34 -18.78 6.26
CA ALA A 136 2.25 -18.82 7.23
C ALA A 136 1.75 -17.39 7.58
N TYR A 137 2.67 -16.47 7.81
CA TYR A 137 2.35 -15.08 8.06
C TYR A 137 1.61 -14.45 6.86
N GLU A 138 2.11 -14.60 5.62
CA GLU A 138 1.47 -14.03 4.44
C GLU A 138 0.05 -14.59 4.23
N HIS A 139 -0.16 -15.87 4.43
CA HIS A 139 -1.51 -16.48 4.39
C HIS A 139 -2.43 -15.90 5.47
N ALA A 140 -1.93 -15.69 6.69
CA ALA A 140 -2.70 -15.09 7.78
C ALA A 140 -3.05 -13.61 7.48
N ALA A 141 -2.09 -12.83 6.98
CA ALA A 141 -2.29 -11.44 6.56
C ALA A 141 -3.33 -11.35 5.45
N CYS A 142 -3.19 -12.14 4.38
CA CYS A 142 -4.15 -12.22 3.28
C CYS A 142 -5.54 -12.62 3.77
N GLY A 143 -5.64 -13.66 4.62
CA GLY A 143 -6.90 -14.10 5.20
C GLY A 143 -7.58 -12.99 6.01
N SER A 144 -6.79 -12.16 6.71
CA SER A 144 -7.31 -11.01 7.45
C SER A 144 -7.90 -9.93 6.54
N ILE A 145 -7.17 -9.55 5.47
CA ILE A 145 -7.65 -8.53 4.52
C ILE A 145 -8.85 -9.05 3.73
N ARG A 146 -8.83 -10.32 3.31
CA ARG A 146 -9.95 -10.95 2.59
C ARG A 146 -11.28 -10.89 3.36
N ARG A 147 -11.23 -11.02 4.69
CA ARG A 147 -12.42 -10.88 5.55
C ARG A 147 -13.03 -9.47 5.51
N CYS A 148 -12.26 -8.47 5.08
CA CYS A 148 -12.79 -7.11 4.89
C CYS A 148 -13.67 -7.00 3.63
N ARG A 149 -13.58 -7.96 2.69
CA ARG A 149 -14.37 -8.05 1.45
C ARG A 149 -14.13 -6.89 0.48
N PHE A 150 -12.95 -6.30 0.50
CA PHE A 150 -12.54 -5.34 -0.52
C PHE A 150 -12.10 -6.07 -1.80
N PRO A 151 -12.33 -5.49 -2.99
CA PRO A 151 -11.82 -6.06 -4.23
C PRO A 151 -10.30 -5.99 -4.30
N PHE A 152 -9.70 -7.07 -4.83
CA PHE A 152 -8.27 -7.15 -5.11
C PHE A 152 -8.00 -6.97 -6.59
N TYR A 153 -6.95 -6.25 -6.91
CA TYR A 153 -6.43 -6.07 -8.26
C TYR A 153 -4.97 -6.46 -8.30
N GLY A 154 -4.54 -7.08 -9.40
CA GLY A 154 -3.13 -7.31 -9.67
C GLY A 154 -2.58 -6.31 -10.67
N VAL A 155 -1.31 -5.95 -10.58
CA VAL A 155 -0.67 -5.09 -11.59
C VAL A 155 -0.36 -5.82 -12.90
N SER A 156 -0.41 -7.15 -12.91
CA SER A 156 -0.21 -8.01 -14.09
C SER A 156 -1.06 -9.27 -14.02
N VAL A 157 -1.09 -10.03 -15.10
CA VAL A 157 -1.74 -11.36 -15.15
C VAL A 157 -1.12 -12.30 -14.12
N ASP A 158 0.20 -12.29 -14.00
CA ASP A 158 0.92 -13.17 -13.08
C ASP A 158 0.63 -12.83 -11.62
N VAL A 159 0.48 -11.54 -11.28
CA VAL A 159 0.04 -11.12 -9.95
C VAL A 159 -1.39 -11.59 -9.67
N CYS A 160 -2.30 -11.50 -10.65
CA CYS A 160 -3.67 -12.02 -10.48
C CYS A 160 -3.67 -13.54 -10.22
N ARG A 161 -2.88 -14.32 -10.96
CA ARG A 161 -2.70 -15.75 -10.74
C ARG A 161 -2.07 -16.04 -9.36
N TRP A 162 -1.10 -15.23 -8.95
CA TRP A 162 -0.45 -15.36 -7.65
C TRP A 162 -1.44 -15.16 -6.50
N LEU A 163 -2.40 -14.25 -6.63
CA LEU A 163 -3.45 -14.03 -5.63
C LEU A 163 -4.32 -15.28 -5.41
N GLU A 164 -4.49 -16.14 -6.42
CA GLU A 164 -5.25 -17.38 -6.32
C GLU A 164 -4.66 -18.35 -5.30
N THR A 165 -3.32 -18.32 -5.08
CA THR A 165 -2.65 -19.15 -4.05
C THR A 165 -3.12 -18.81 -2.62
N PHE A 166 -3.70 -17.62 -2.43
CA PHE A 166 -4.29 -17.16 -1.17
C PHE A 166 -5.83 -17.26 -1.16
N GLY A 167 -6.41 -17.92 -2.16
CA GLY A 167 -7.86 -18.02 -2.34
C GLY A 167 -8.51 -16.67 -2.64
N ILE A 168 -7.80 -15.79 -3.32
CA ILE A 168 -8.27 -14.47 -3.74
C ILE A 168 -8.45 -14.47 -5.25
N GLN A 169 -9.68 -14.28 -5.70
CA GLN A 169 -9.97 -14.00 -7.10
C GLN A 169 -9.85 -12.50 -7.34
N ALA A 170 -8.91 -12.09 -8.18
CA ALA A 170 -8.73 -10.68 -8.52
C ALA A 170 -9.95 -10.16 -9.31
N ALA A 171 -10.43 -8.97 -8.96
CA ALA A 171 -11.50 -8.29 -9.66
C ALA A 171 -11.07 -7.75 -11.04
N GLY A 172 -9.76 -7.65 -11.27
CA GLY A 172 -9.20 -7.18 -12.53
C GLY A 172 -7.72 -6.81 -12.41
N ARG A 173 -7.23 -6.09 -13.41
CA ARG A 173 -5.84 -5.61 -13.48
C ARG A 173 -5.80 -4.08 -13.45
N LEU A 174 -4.87 -3.55 -12.68
CA LEU A 174 -4.50 -2.13 -12.67
C LEU A 174 -2.99 -2.03 -13.00
N PRO A 175 -2.62 -2.09 -14.29
CA PRO A 175 -1.22 -2.16 -14.69
C PRO A 175 -0.47 -0.88 -14.33
N ASN A 176 0.85 -1.03 -14.16
CA ASN A 176 1.74 0.11 -13.98
C ASN A 176 1.68 1.01 -15.22
N ALA A 177 1.15 2.22 -15.04
CA ALA A 177 1.19 3.23 -16.09
C ALA A 177 2.57 3.88 -16.06
N VAL A 178 3.32 3.78 -17.16
CA VAL A 178 4.53 4.57 -17.39
C VAL A 178 4.08 5.86 -18.09
N ASP A 179 4.52 7.01 -17.59
CA ASP A 179 4.30 8.26 -18.32
C ASP A 179 4.99 8.17 -19.68
N GLN A 180 4.25 8.45 -20.76
CA GLN A 180 4.77 8.43 -22.14
C GLN A 180 5.78 9.55 -22.43
N ILE A 181 6.17 10.35 -21.41
CA ILE A 181 7.11 11.46 -21.54
C ILE A 181 8.56 11.00 -21.82
N GLY A 182 8.85 9.70 -21.77
CA GLY A 182 10.19 9.14 -22.05
C GLY A 182 10.47 8.72 -23.49
N ARG A 183 9.60 9.02 -24.46
CA ARG A 183 9.81 8.62 -25.88
C ARG A 183 10.29 9.74 -26.83
N ALA A 184 10.67 10.87 -26.30
CA ALA A 184 11.29 11.91 -27.09
C ALA A 184 12.75 12.03 -26.66
N HIS A 185 13.63 11.16 -27.12
CA HIS A 185 15.07 11.34 -27.29
C HIS A 185 15.73 9.97 -27.51
N VAL A 186 15.60 9.44 -28.73
CA VAL A 186 16.62 8.65 -29.40
C VAL A 186 16.77 9.22 -30.80
#